data_32a2f7c61e0f0a787d5fbc30d86dfebc
#
_entry.id   32a2f7c61e0f0a787d5fbc30d86dfebc
#
_cell.length_a   1.000
_cell.length_b   1.000
_cell.length_c   1.000
_cell.angle_alpha   90.00
_cell.angle_beta   90.00
_cell.angle_gamma   90.00
#
_symmetry.space_group_name_H-M   'P 1'
#
loop_
_entity.id
_entity.type
_entity.pdbx_description
1 polymer ?
#
loop_
_entity_poly.entity_id
_entity_poly.type
_entity_poly.pdbx_seq_one_letter_code
_entity_poly.pdbx_strand_id
1 'polypeptide(L)'
;AGHDGMAGAAVLAAKASLRSGLGKLTLHTPIKNNDILQTAIPEAILSHDFSETIFTTAVSSDAYNAICLGPGLGKEPDTALAVLEQLQMSKKAPLVVDADALNILGEHKSWLQELPPATILTPHPAEFRRIQSGSTDAFTLLVDAQTLAQRLNIIIILKGHYTAICAPNGKTFFNPTGNSGMATAGSGDVLSGIITSLLAQQYSPLEASLLG
;
A
#
# COMPACT_ATOMS: atom_id res chain seq x y z
N ALA A 1 -1.38 -5.31 8.45
CA ALA A 1 -0.33 -5.99 7.67
C ALA A 1 -0.01 -7.36 8.26
N GLY A 2 0.46 -8.31 7.42
CA GLY A 2 0.95 -9.62 7.84
C GLY A 2 -0.13 -10.59 8.30
N HIS A 3 -0.46 -11.62 7.51
CA HIS A 3 -1.19 -12.77 8.03
C HIS A 3 -0.22 -13.82 8.59
N ASP A 4 -0.74 -14.92 9.16
CA ASP A 4 0.08 -16.03 9.65
C ASP A 4 0.97 -16.57 8.51
N GLY A 5 2.29 -16.59 8.72
CA GLY A 5 3.29 -16.93 7.70
C GLY A 5 3.82 -15.76 6.85
N MET A 6 3.24 -14.55 6.95
CA MET A 6 3.65 -13.37 6.17
C MET A 6 4.05 -12.17 7.04
N ALA A 7 4.46 -12.41 8.29
CA ALA A 7 4.95 -11.38 9.20
C ALA A 7 6.15 -10.60 8.63
N GLY A 8 6.95 -11.22 7.75
CA GLY A 8 8.11 -10.57 7.11
C GLY A 8 7.76 -9.32 6.31
N ALA A 9 6.65 -9.31 5.59
CA ALA A 9 6.17 -8.13 4.85
C ALA A 9 5.85 -6.98 5.81
N ALA A 10 5.17 -7.27 6.92
CA ALA A 10 4.90 -6.29 7.98
C ALA A 10 6.19 -5.75 8.61
N VAL A 11 7.19 -6.61 8.85
CA VAL A 11 8.51 -6.21 9.38
C VAL A 11 9.21 -5.24 8.42
N LEU A 12 9.22 -5.55 7.12
CA LEU A 12 9.90 -4.72 6.12
C LEU A 12 9.25 -3.34 5.99
N ALA A 13 7.92 -3.29 5.83
CA ALA A 13 7.19 -2.04 5.75
C ALA A 13 7.36 -1.19 7.01
N ALA A 14 7.27 -1.80 8.19
CA ALA A 14 7.41 -1.12 9.47
C ALA A 14 8.81 -0.56 9.69
N LYS A 15 9.86 -1.36 9.45
CA LYS A 15 11.26 -0.88 9.56
C LYS A 15 11.53 0.25 8.59
N ALA A 16 11.06 0.15 7.35
CA ALA A 16 11.19 1.22 6.36
C ALA A 16 10.50 2.50 6.85
N SER A 17 9.29 2.40 7.38
CA SER A 17 8.57 3.55 7.92
C SER A 17 9.33 4.24 9.05
N LEU A 18 9.82 3.48 10.03
CA LEU A 18 10.58 4.02 11.17
C LEU A 18 11.90 4.66 10.73
N ARG A 19 12.61 4.06 9.77
CA ARG A 19 13.88 4.59 9.24
C ARG A 19 13.70 5.83 8.34
N SER A 20 12.49 6.07 7.86
CA SER A 20 12.14 7.24 7.03
C SER A 20 11.63 8.42 7.85
N GLY A 21 11.71 8.39 9.18
CA GLY A 21 11.53 9.55 10.05
C GLY A 21 10.15 9.68 10.70
N LEU A 22 9.28 8.68 10.58
CA LEU A 22 8.02 8.71 11.31
C LEU A 22 8.26 8.53 12.83
N GLY A 23 7.49 9.27 13.66
CA GLY A 23 7.71 9.29 15.11
C GLY A 23 7.04 8.14 15.85
N LYS A 24 5.91 7.62 15.38
CA LYS A 24 5.14 6.56 16.06
C LYS A 24 4.50 5.63 15.06
N LEU A 25 4.70 4.34 15.23
CA LEU A 25 4.14 3.30 14.38
C LEU A 25 3.21 2.39 15.17
N THR A 26 2.02 2.15 14.62
CA THR A 26 1.11 1.08 15.06
C THR A 26 0.99 0.03 13.97
N LEU A 27 1.22 -1.23 14.29
CA LEU A 27 0.97 -2.36 13.41
C LEU A 27 -0.32 -3.06 13.84
N HIS A 28 -1.34 -3.03 13.00
CA HIS A 28 -2.52 -3.87 13.15
C HIS A 28 -2.27 -5.21 12.47
N THR A 29 -2.36 -6.31 13.22
CA THR A 29 -1.88 -7.63 12.80
C THR A 29 -2.55 -8.75 13.59
N PRO A 30 -2.68 -9.98 13.04
CA PRO A 30 -3.07 -11.15 13.81
C PRO A 30 -2.15 -11.42 15.00
N ILE A 31 -2.71 -11.94 16.10
CA ILE A 31 -1.95 -12.14 17.36
C ILE A 31 -0.79 -13.12 17.20
N LYS A 32 -0.87 -14.08 16.28
CA LYS A 32 0.24 -15.04 16.03
C LYS A 32 1.54 -14.35 15.58
N ASN A 33 1.48 -13.15 15.06
CA ASN A 33 2.67 -12.39 14.68
C ASN A 33 3.31 -11.62 15.85
N ASN A 34 2.70 -11.62 17.05
CA ASN A 34 3.12 -10.81 18.19
C ASN A 34 4.62 -10.94 18.47
N ASP A 35 5.09 -12.16 18.76
CA ASP A 35 6.47 -12.38 19.19
C ASP A 35 7.48 -12.05 18.09
N ILE A 36 7.13 -12.35 16.83
CA ILE A 36 7.97 -12.02 15.68
C ILE A 36 8.12 -10.50 15.54
N LEU A 37 7.01 -9.78 15.64
CA LEU A 37 7.01 -8.32 15.46
C LEU A 37 7.64 -7.59 16.63
N GLN A 38 7.35 -7.99 17.87
CA GLN A 38 7.96 -7.39 19.06
C GLN A 38 9.48 -7.64 19.10
N THR A 39 9.93 -8.80 18.62
CA THR A 39 11.36 -9.10 18.53
C THR A 39 12.04 -8.32 17.40
N ALA A 40 11.40 -8.25 16.23
CA ALA A 40 11.99 -7.64 15.04
C ALA A 40 11.90 -6.11 15.05
N ILE A 41 10.86 -5.53 15.69
CA ILE A 41 10.55 -4.10 15.67
C ILE A 41 10.05 -3.70 17.06
N PRO A 42 10.92 -3.65 18.07
CA PRO A 42 10.51 -3.34 19.45
C PRO A 42 9.93 -1.93 19.60
N GLU A 43 10.19 -1.03 18.66
CA GLU A 43 9.65 0.35 18.64
C GLU A 43 8.18 0.43 18.23
N ALA A 44 7.63 -0.62 17.61
CA ALA A 44 6.26 -0.62 17.12
C ALA A 44 5.25 -0.93 18.22
N ILE A 45 4.11 -0.22 18.19
CA ILE A 45 2.93 -0.56 18.97
C ILE A 45 2.15 -1.61 18.20
N LEU A 46 1.78 -2.72 18.84
CA LEU A 46 0.91 -3.71 18.20
C LEU A 46 -0.55 -3.49 18.56
N SER A 47 -1.40 -3.53 17.57
CA SER A 47 -2.85 -3.64 17.66
C SER A 47 -3.25 -5.00 17.08
N HIS A 48 -3.97 -5.81 17.84
CA HIS A 48 -4.29 -7.15 17.39
C HIS A 48 -5.66 -7.21 16.73
N ASP A 49 -5.72 -7.97 15.64
CA ASP A 49 -6.98 -8.34 14.99
C ASP A 49 -7.79 -9.29 15.89
N PHE A 50 -9.09 -9.39 15.68
CA PHE A 50 -9.92 -10.41 16.35
C PHE A 50 -9.56 -11.82 15.89
N SER A 51 -9.13 -11.98 14.65
CA SER A 51 -8.61 -13.24 14.15
C SER A 51 -7.17 -13.46 14.61
N GLU A 52 -6.85 -14.70 14.97
CA GLU A 52 -5.49 -15.09 15.33
C GLU A 52 -4.53 -15.14 14.14
N THR A 53 -5.04 -15.32 12.92
CA THR A 53 -4.25 -15.70 11.74
C THR A 53 -4.35 -14.75 10.56
N ILE A 54 -5.46 -14.03 10.39
CA ILE A 54 -5.75 -13.20 9.21
C ILE A 54 -6.27 -11.81 9.63
N PHE A 55 -6.27 -10.88 8.70
CA PHE A 55 -6.88 -9.56 8.87
C PHE A 55 -8.38 -9.64 8.66
N THR A 56 -9.16 -9.30 9.68
CA THR A 56 -10.64 -9.34 9.64
C THR A 56 -11.30 -8.08 10.18
N THR A 57 -10.52 -7.16 10.76
CA THR A 57 -11.08 -5.99 11.45
C THR A 57 -10.46 -4.71 10.94
N ALA A 58 -11.25 -3.85 10.31
CA ALA A 58 -10.84 -2.51 9.91
C ALA A 58 -10.57 -1.63 11.14
N VAL A 59 -9.63 -0.70 11.02
CA VAL A 59 -9.26 0.24 12.08
C VAL A 59 -9.71 1.67 11.72
N SER A 60 -10.15 2.43 12.71
CA SER A 60 -10.51 3.84 12.50
C SER A 60 -9.30 4.65 12.03
N SER A 61 -9.48 5.46 11.00
CA SER A 61 -8.46 6.37 10.50
C SER A 61 -8.25 7.61 11.37
N ASP A 62 -9.13 7.87 12.35
CA ASP A 62 -9.12 9.10 13.13
C ASP A 62 -7.89 9.29 14.03
N ALA A 63 -7.26 8.18 14.40
CA ALA A 63 -6.10 8.18 15.29
C ALA A 63 -4.75 8.24 14.55
N TYR A 64 -4.74 8.23 13.21
CA TYR A 64 -3.54 8.07 12.40
C TYR A 64 -3.33 9.22 11.42
N ASN A 65 -2.06 9.57 11.18
CA ASN A 65 -1.69 10.57 10.18
C ASN A 65 -1.55 9.96 8.77
N ALA A 66 -1.32 8.66 8.65
CA ALA A 66 -1.30 7.90 7.40
C ALA A 66 -1.54 6.41 7.67
N ILE A 67 -2.04 5.69 6.68
CA ILE A 67 -2.29 4.25 6.77
C ILE A 67 -1.63 3.55 5.56
N CYS A 68 -0.98 2.41 5.82
CA CYS A 68 -0.54 1.47 4.80
C CYS A 68 -1.38 0.20 4.88
N LEU A 69 -1.96 -0.22 3.77
CA LEU A 69 -2.82 -1.40 3.66
C LEU A 69 -2.29 -2.32 2.56
N GLY A 70 -2.05 -3.60 2.88
CA GLY A 70 -1.73 -4.58 1.84
C GLY A 70 -0.56 -5.51 2.11
N PRO A 71 0.59 -5.04 2.66
CA PRO A 71 1.75 -5.90 2.87
C PRO A 71 1.43 -7.18 3.62
N GLY A 72 1.50 -8.33 2.92
CA GLY A 72 1.29 -9.66 3.49
C GLY A 72 -0.07 -9.89 4.15
N LEU A 73 -1.16 -9.29 3.66
CA LEU A 73 -2.50 -9.47 4.24
C LEU A 73 -3.12 -10.82 3.97
N GLY A 74 -2.72 -11.50 2.88
CA GLY A 74 -3.47 -12.63 2.34
C GLY A 74 -4.69 -12.15 1.53
N LYS A 75 -5.48 -13.11 1.04
CA LYS A 75 -6.64 -12.86 0.18
C LYS A 75 -7.86 -13.69 0.57
N GLU A 76 -7.92 -14.10 1.82
CA GLU A 76 -9.07 -14.84 2.37
C GLU A 76 -10.34 -13.99 2.22
N PRO A 77 -11.52 -14.60 2.04
CA PRO A 77 -12.78 -13.87 1.87
C PRO A 77 -13.06 -12.84 2.97
N ASP A 78 -12.79 -13.20 4.22
CA ASP A 78 -12.98 -12.29 5.37
C ASP A 78 -11.97 -11.13 5.34
N THR A 79 -10.73 -11.40 4.90
CA THR A 79 -9.72 -10.36 4.68
C THR A 79 -10.16 -9.40 3.56
N ALA A 80 -10.74 -9.92 2.49
CA ALA A 80 -11.24 -9.07 1.40
C ALA A 80 -12.35 -8.12 1.90
N LEU A 81 -13.30 -8.63 2.69
CA LEU A 81 -14.36 -7.80 3.30
C LEU A 81 -13.79 -6.74 4.25
N ALA A 82 -12.81 -7.09 5.07
CA ALA A 82 -12.14 -6.15 5.96
C ALA A 82 -11.34 -5.08 5.20
N VAL A 83 -10.76 -5.43 4.04
CA VAL A 83 -10.13 -4.45 3.13
C VAL A 83 -11.17 -3.45 2.62
N LEU A 84 -12.34 -3.92 2.14
CA LEU A 84 -13.41 -3.01 1.72
C LEU A 84 -13.84 -2.07 2.83
N GLU A 85 -14.08 -2.61 4.03
CA GLU A 85 -14.44 -1.80 5.20
C GLU A 85 -13.35 -0.77 5.54
N GLN A 86 -12.06 -1.18 5.47
CA GLN A 86 -10.93 -0.27 5.70
C GLN A 86 -10.90 0.89 4.71
N LEU A 87 -11.17 0.65 3.41
CA LEU A 87 -11.26 1.71 2.42
C LEU A 87 -12.36 2.73 2.77
N GLN A 88 -13.53 2.23 3.17
CA GLN A 88 -14.67 3.07 3.56
C GLN A 88 -14.41 3.88 4.85
N MET A 89 -13.62 3.35 5.76
CA MET A 89 -13.23 4.01 7.01
C MET A 89 -12.04 4.96 6.87
N SER A 90 -11.21 4.81 5.83
CA SER A 90 -9.98 5.61 5.65
C SER A 90 -10.22 6.98 5.01
N LYS A 91 -11.23 7.73 5.48
CA LYS A 91 -11.61 9.02 4.88
C LYS A 91 -10.82 10.22 5.43
N LYS A 92 -10.16 10.07 6.57
CA LYS A 92 -9.46 11.17 7.26
C LYS A 92 -7.95 11.09 7.17
N ALA A 93 -7.38 9.91 7.01
CA ALA A 93 -5.94 9.72 6.87
C ALA A 93 -5.57 9.33 5.43
N PRO A 94 -4.48 9.88 4.86
CA PRO A 94 -3.95 9.43 3.59
C PRO A 94 -3.68 7.92 3.61
N LEU A 95 -3.96 7.25 2.48
CA LEU A 95 -3.89 5.80 2.37
C LEU A 95 -2.88 5.38 1.30
N VAL A 96 -2.00 4.44 1.64
CA VAL A 96 -1.17 3.69 0.69
C VAL A 96 -1.73 2.28 0.57
N VAL A 97 -1.96 1.81 -0.65
CA VAL A 97 -2.48 0.47 -0.94
C VAL A 97 -1.47 -0.28 -1.81
N ASP A 98 -1.02 -1.44 -1.35
CA ASP A 98 -0.01 -2.25 -2.03
C ASP A 98 -0.33 -3.75 -1.94
N ALA A 99 0.43 -4.55 -2.66
CA ALA A 99 0.50 -6.00 -2.53
C ALA A 99 -0.88 -6.70 -2.52
N ASP A 100 -1.21 -7.45 -1.45
CA ASP A 100 -2.45 -8.22 -1.40
C ASP A 100 -3.72 -7.37 -1.44
N ALA A 101 -3.70 -6.16 -0.93
CA ALA A 101 -4.84 -5.25 -1.07
C ALA A 101 -5.06 -4.82 -2.54
N LEU A 102 -4.00 -4.63 -3.33
CA LEU A 102 -4.12 -4.42 -4.78
C LEU A 102 -4.65 -5.66 -5.50
N ASN A 103 -4.24 -6.85 -5.08
CA ASN A 103 -4.75 -8.11 -5.64
C ASN A 103 -6.25 -8.26 -5.36
N ILE A 104 -6.70 -7.97 -4.15
CA ILE A 104 -8.12 -7.96 -3.75
C ILE A 104 -8.91 -6.96 -4.60
N LEU A 105 -8.41 -5.74 -4.78
CA LEU A 105 -9.05 -4.75 -5.66
C LEU A 105 -9.12 -5.20 -7.12
N GLY A 106 -8.12 -5.96 -7.58
CA GLY A 106 -8.13 -6.57 -8.91
C GLY A 106 -9.21 -7.64 -9.10
N GLU A 107 -9.53 -8.38 -8.04
CA GLU A 107 -10.59 -9.38 -8.00
C GLU A 107 -11.98 -8.72 -7.83
N HIS A 108 -12.05 -7.58 -7.14
CA HIS A 108 -13.29 -6.82 -6.83
C HIS A 108 -13.25 -5.40 -7.40
N LYS A 109 -13.21 -5.27 -8.73
CA LYS A 109 -12.97 -3.98 -9.44
C LYS A 109 -13.98 -2.88 -9.10
N SER A 110 -15.20 -3.22 -8.71
CA SER A 110 -16.19 -2.24 -8.26
C SER A 110 -15.77 -1.49 -7.00
N TRP A 111 -14.94 -2.10 -6.15
CA TRP A 111 -14.43 -1.49 -4.91
C TRP A 111 -13.40 -0.38 -5.14
N LEU A 112 -12.89 -0.24 -6.35
CA LEU A 112 -12.05 0.91 -6.72
C LEU A 112 -12.76 2.26 -6.51
N GLN A 113 -14.09 2.28 -6.53
CA GLN A 113 -14.89 3.49 -6.25
C GLN A 113 -14.90 3.86 -4.76
N GLU A 114 -14.52 2.93 -3.88
CA GLU A 114 -14.44 3.17 -2.44
C GLU A 114 -13.08 3.78 -2.01
N LEU A 115 -12.12 3.86 -2.93
CA LEU A 115 -10.83 4.48 -2.66
C LEU A 115 -11.01 5.96 -2.27
N PRO A 116 -10.51 6.39 -1.11
CA PRO A 116 -10.48 7.80 -0.76
C PRO A 116 -9.69 8.62 -1.79
N PRO A 117 -10.07 9.88 -2.04
CA PRO A 117 -9.26 10.78 -2.88
C PRO A 117 -7.82 10.85 -2.39
N ALA A 118 -6.90 11.02 -3.33
CA ALA A 118 -5.46 11.11 -3.06
C ALA A 118 -4.81 9.84 -2.47
N THR A 119 -5.51 8.70 -2.46
CA THR A 119 -4.92 7.39 -2.17
C THR A 119 -3.74 7.13 -3.12
N ILE A 120 -2.68 6.51 -2.63
CA ILE A 120 -1.53 6.09 -3.41
C ILE A 120 -1.59 4.58 -3.62
N LEU A 121 -1.67 4.14 -4.88
CA LEU A 121 -1.53 2.74 -5.26
C LEU A 121 -0.11 2.50 -5.76
N THR A 122 0.51 1.37 -5.37
CA THR A 122 1.89 1.04 -5.74
C THR A 122 2.00 -0.27 -6.54
N PRO A 123 1.23 -0.46 -7.62
CA PRO A 123 1.24 -1.71 -8.37
C PRO A 123 2.53 -1.91 -9.18
N HIS A 124 3.01 -3.14 -9.24
CA HIS A 124 3.85 -3.56 -10.36
C HIS A 124 2.97 -3.89 -11.59
N PRO A 125 3.54 -4.03 -12.82
CA PRO A 125 2.75 -4.23 -14.04
C PRO A 125 1.74 -5.38 -13.98
N ALA A 126 2.08 -6.48 -13.32
CA ALA A 126 1.18 -7.63 -13.23
C ALA A 126 0.01 -7.38 -12.26
N GLU A 127 0.21 -6.67 -11.15
CA GLU A 127 -0.85 -6.21 -10.23
C GLU A 127 -1.77 -5.22 -10.95
N PHE A 128 -1.19 -4.26 -11.66
CA PHE A 128 -1.98 -3.27 -12.37
C PHE A 128 -2.88 -3.89 -13.45
N ARG A 129 -2.38 -4.89 -14.21
CA ARG A 129 -3.21 -5.62 -15.20
C ARG A 129 -4.39 -6.38 -14.58
N ARG A 130 -4.33 -6.76 -13.30
CA ARG A 130 -5.50 -7.35 -12.60
C ARG A 130 -6.56 -6.29 -12.31
N ILE A 131 -6.11 -5.08 -11.93
CA ILE A 131 -6.99 -3.93 -11.66
C ILE A 131 -7.61 -3.44 -12.96
N GLN A 132 -6.80 -3.18 -13.98
CA GLN A 132 -7.20 -2.66 -15.28
C GLN A 132 -6.80 -3.66 -16.37
N SER A 133 -7.76 -4.42 -16.86
CA SER A 133 -7.55 -5.40 -17.93
C SER A 133 -7.49 -4.71 -19.30
N GLY A 134 -6.67 -5.24 -20.22
CA GLY A 134 -6.59 -4.80 -21.61
C GLY A 134 -5.22 -4.31 -22.05
N SER A 135 -4.36 -3.86 -21.15
CA SER A 135 -3.03 -3.35 -21.51
C SER A 135 -2.09 -4.50 -21.93
N THR A 136 -1.68 -4.51 -23.18
CA THR A 136 -0.80 -5.54 -23.74
C THR A 136 0.67 -5.14 -23.74
N ASP A 137 0.97 -3.86 -23.83
CA ASP A 137 2.31 -3.29 -23.88
C ASP A 137 2.53 -2.21 -22.80
N ALA A 138 3.76 -1.73 -22.69
CA ALA A 138 4.15 -0.76 -21.66
C ALA A 138 3.51 0.62 -21.86
N PHE A 139 3.25 1.02 -23.09
CA PHE A 139 2.67 2.32 -23.40
C PHE A 139 1.18 2.35 -23.03
N THR A 140 0.43 1.34 -23.46
CA THR A 140 -0.99 1.22 -23.09
C THR A 140 -1.18 1.08 -21.59
N LEU A 141 -0.26 0.34 -20.90
CA LEU A 141 -0.28 0.24 -19.47
C LEU A 141 -0.12 1.59 -18.77
N LEU A 142 0.77 2.44 -19.29
CA LEU A 142 0.99 3.79 -18.77
C LEU A 142 -0.23 4.69 -19.00
N VAL A 143 -0.82 4.65 -20.19
CA VAL A 143 -2.03 5.42 -20.53
C VAL A 143 -3.20 5.01 -19.63
N ASP A 144 -3.37 3.71 -19.41
CA ASP A 144 -4.41 3.18 -18.55
C ASP A 144 -4.20 3.60 -17.09
N ALA A 145 -2.95 3.59 -16.61
CA ALA A 145 -2.62 4.04 -15.25
C ALA A 145 -2.92 5.54 -15.08
N GLN A 146 -2.54 6.36 -16.07
CA GLN A 146 -2.84 7.80 -16.05
C GLN A 146 -4.35 8.07 -16.08
N THR A 147 -5.08 7.35 -16.94
CA THR A 147 -6.54 7.48 -17.04
C THR A 147 -7.24 7.08 -15.74
N LEU A 148 -6.81 5.98 -15.13
CA LEU A 148 -7.36 5.51 -13.85
C LEU A 148 -7.06 6.49 -12.72
N ALA A 149 -5.84 7.04 -12.66
CA ALA A 149 -5.43 8.04 -11.67
C ALA A 149 -6.32 9.29 -11.73
N GLN A 150 -6.59 9.80 -12.93
CA GLN A 150 -7.48 10.94 -13.14
C GLN A 150 -8.92 10.62 -12.74
N ARG A 151 -9.45 9.49 -13.23
CA ARG A 151 -10.85 9.09 -13.01
C ARG A 151 -11.20 8.92 -11.54
N LEU A 152 -10.28 8.36 -10.75
CA LEU A 152 -10.49 8.07 -9.32
C LEU A 152 -9.94 9.16 -8.40
N ASN A 153 -9.28 10.19 -8.96
CA ASN A 153 -8.58 11.23 -8.18
C ASN A 153 -7.54 10.65 -7.20
N ILE A 154 -6.73 9.70 -7.66
CA ILE A 154 -5.70 9.00 -6.90
C ILE A 154 -4.33 9.14 -7.56
N ILE A 155 -3.27 8.68 -6.88
CA ILE A 155 -1.93 8.57 -7.45
C ILE A 155 -1.62 7.10 -7.71
N ILE A 156 -1.03 6.78 -8.85
CA ILE A 156 -0.59 5.43 -9.19
C ILE A 156 0.92 5.45 -9.43
N ILE A 157 1.65 4.71 -8.60
CA ILE A 157 3.08 4.45 -8.76
C ILE A 157 3.22 3.12 -9.48
N LEU A 158 3.33 3.16 -10.81
CA LEU A 158 3.53 1.98 -11.63
C LEU A 158 5.01 1.57 -11.57
N LYS A 159 5.30 0.57 -10.73
CA LYS A 159 6.67 0.11 -10.44
C LYS A 159 7.33 -0.50 -11.68
N GLY A 160 8.59 -0.15 -11.92
CA GLY A 160 9.40 -0.66 -13.03
C GLY A 160 10.81 -0.08 -13.00
N HIS A 161 11.63 -0.43 -13.99
CA HIS A 161 12.97 0.16 -14.14
C HIS A 161 12.89 1.70 -14.23
N TYR A 162 11.92 2.20 -15.01
CA TYR A 162 11.50 3.59 -15.02
C TYR A 162 10.14 3.66 -14.35
N THR A 163 10.13 3.79 -13.03
CA THR A 163 8.87 3.89 -12.27
C THR A 163 8.11 5.14 -12.72
N ALA A 164 6.84 4.97 -13.10
CA ALA A 164 5.96 6.06 -13.50
C ALA A 164 5.03 6.45 -12.34
N ILE A 165 5.03 7.73 -11.96
CA ILE A 165 4.13 8.30 -10.97
C ILE A 165 3.05 9.08 -11.71
N CYS A 166 1.86 8.51 -11.82
CA CYS A 166 0.70 9.07 -12.50
C CYS A 166 -0.16 9.85 -11.49
N ALA A 167 -0.21 11.17 -11.66
CA ALA A 167 -0.96 12.07 -10.78
C ALA A 167 -2.38 12.36 -11.33
N PRO A 168 -3.37 12.66 -10.48
CA PRO A 168 -4.76 12.90 -10.90
C PRO A 168 -4.94 14.13 -11.78
N ASN A 169 -3.99 15.05 -11.79
CA ASN A 169 -4.02 16.25 -12.63
C ASN A 169 -3.53 16.02 -14.08
N GLY A 170 -3.30 14.78 -14.48
CA GLY A 170 -2.84 14.41 -15.83
C GLY A 170 -1.31 14.43 -16.00
N LYS A 171 -0.54 14.83 -15.00
CA LYS A 171 0.91 14.78 -15.08
C LYS A 171 1.42 13.38 -14.73
N THR A 172 2.44 12.95 -15.47
CA THR A 172 3.19 11.73 -15.18
C THR A 172 4.66 12.08 -15.00
N PHE A 173 5.24 11.58 -13.92
CA PHE A 173 6.66 11.74 -13.61
C PHE A 173 7.35 10.38 -13.75
N PHE A 174 8.62 10.38 -14.13
CA PHE A 174 9.41 9.17 -14.27
C PHE A 174 10.63 9.22 -13.36
N ASN A 175 10.82 8.17 -12.57
CA ASN A 175 12.03 7.98 -11.80
C ASN A 175 13.03 7.13 -12.60
N PRO A 176 14.19 7.68 -13.03
CA PRO A 176 15.19 6.97 -13.81
C PRO A 176 16.20 6.21 -12.95
N THR A 177 16.06 6.19 -11.63
CA THR A 177 17.06 5.61 -10.70
C THR A 177 16.90 4.11 -10.48
N GLY A 178 15.95 3.46 -11.17
CA GLY A 178 15.69 2.03 -11.05
C GLY A 178 16.93 1.18 -11.33
N ASN A 179 17.09 0.11 -10.55
CA ASN A 179 18.21 -0.81 -10.64
C ASN A 179 17.70 -2.25 -10.57
N SER A 180 18.27 -3.14 -11.40
CA SER A 180 17.87 -4.56 -11.41
C SER A 180 18.07 -5.26 -10.07
N GLY A 181 19.03 -4.82 -9.25
CA GLY A 181 19.26 -5.31 -7.90
C GLY A 181 18.10 -5.05 -6.93
N MET A 182 17.21 -4.11 -7.24
CA MET A 182 16.01 -3.85 -6.46
C MET A 182 14.86 -4.82 -6.77
N ALA A 183 14.98 -5.66 -7.79
CA ALA A 183 13.98 -6.67 -8.15
C ALA A 183 14.06 -7.88 -7.20
N THR A 184 13.98 -7.64 -5.91
CA THR A 184 14.01 -8.65 -4.84
C THR A 184 12.70 -8.65 -4.06
N ALA A 185 12.39 -9.78 -3.43
CA ALA A 185 11.24 -9.89 -2.53
C ALA A 185 11.35 -8.86 -1.39
N GLY A 186 10.25 -8.19 -1.08
CA GLY A 186 10.16 -7.21 0.00
C GLY A 186 10.51 -5.77 -0.38
N SER A 187 11.09 -5.51 -1.56
CA SER A 187 11.38 -4.13 -2.00
C SER A 187 10.11 -3.28 -2.11
N GLY A 188 8.98 -3.87 -2.53
CA GLY A 188 7.67 -3.21 -2.54
C GLY A 188 7.19 -2.84 -1.14
N ASP A 189 7.31 -3.77 -0.18
CA ASP A 189 6.92 -3.53 1.21
C ASP A 189 7.73 -2.36 1.81
N VAL A 190 9.03 -2.30 1.49
CA VAL A 190 9.91 -1.19 1.89
C VAL A 190 9.42 0.12 1.29
N LEU A 191 9.13 0.16 -0.02
CA LEU A 191 8.61 1.35 -0.71
C LEU A 191 7.32 1.85 -0.06
N SER A 192 6.37 0.96 0.19
CA SER A 192 5.09 1.30 0.83
C SER A 192 5.29 1.89 2.23
N GLY A 193 6.26 1.35 2.99
CA GLY A 193 6.65 1.86 4.28
C GLY A 193 7.24 3.28 4.21
N ILE A 194 8.15 3.55 3.26
CA ILE A 194 8.76 4.86 3.04
C ILE A 194 7.68 5.90 2.71
N ILE A 195 6.83 5.61 1.72
CA ILE A 195 5.76 6.53 1.28
C ILE A 195 4.81 6.83 2.44
N THR A 196 4.41 5.81 3.20
CA THR A 196 3.52 5.99 4.35
C THR A 196 4.16 6.86 5.43
N SER A 197 5.46 6.72 5.66
CA SER A 197 6.20 7.58 6.59
C SER A 197 6.22 9.04 6.15
N LEU A 198 6.44 9.30 4.87
CA LEU A 198 6.41 10.66 4.31
C LEU A 198 5.02 11.29 4.44
N LEU A 199 3.96 10.54 4.15
CA LEU A 199 2.57 10.99 4.37
C LEU A 199 2.31 11.31 5.84
N ALA A 200 2.79 10.49 6.78
CA ALA A 200 2.62 10.71 8.21
C ALA A 200 3.37 11.97 8.68
N GLN A 201 4.44 12.38 8.00
CA GLN A 201 5.17 13.62 8.19
C GLN A 201 4.55 14.81 7.46
N GLN A 202 3.33 14.66 6.91
CA GLN A 202 2.56 15.70 6.25
C GLN A 202 3.08 16.15 4.88
N TYR A 203 3.95 15.39 4.22
CA TYR A 203 4.18 15.57 2.79
C TYR A 203 2.86 15.34 2.04
N SER A 204 2.61 16.13 1.02
CA SER A 204 1.45 15.88 0.15
C SER A 204 1.58 14.50 -0.52
N PRO A 205 0.47 13.86 -0.90
CA PRO A 205 0.51 12.55 -1.57
C PRO A 205 1.41 12.51 -2.80
N LEU A 206 1.46 13.61 -3.57
CA LEU A 206 2.36 13.70 -4.72
C LEU A 206 3.83 13.79 -4.30
N GLU A 207 4.16 14.64 -3.34
CA GLU A 207 5.53 14.76 -2.82
C GLU A 207 6.01 13.44 -2.21
N ALA A 208 5.18 12.77 -1.39
CA ALA A 208 5.49 11.46 -0.83
C ALA A 208 5.74 10.41 -1.91
N SER A 209 5.01 10.47 -3.03
CA SER A 209 5.18 9.56 -4.17
C SER A 209 6.43 9.85 -5.01
N LEU A 210 6.90 11.09 -5.03
CA LEU A 210 8.09 11.51 -5.78
C LEU A 210 9.39 11.29 -4.99
N LEU A 211 9.32 11.36 -3.67
CA LEU A 211 10.47 11.22 -2.77
C LEU A 211 10.73 9.76 -2.35
N GLY A 212 9.68 8.94 -2.28
CA GLY A 212 9.76 7.52 -1.92
C GLY A 212 10.26 6.67 -3.08
#